data_b903a716db27a2e2409960e658f8ded0
#
_entry.id   b903a716db27a2e2409960e658f8ded0
#
_cell.length_a   1.000
_cell.length_b   1.000
_cell.length_c   1.000
_cell.angle_alpha   90.00
_cell.angle_beta   90.00
_cell.angle_gamma   90.00
#
_symmetry.space_group_name_H-M   'P 1'
#
loop_
_entity.id
_entity.type
_entity.pdbx_description
1 polymer ?
#
loop_
_entity_poly.entity_id
_entity_poly.type
_entity_poly.pdbx_seq_one_letter_code
_entity_poly.pdbx_strand_id
1 'polypeptide(L)'
;LEEIVAKLDTNSAEKDAAALNAKDAFDVLVIGGGPAGATAAIYAARKGINTGIVAERFGGQVMDTMDIENFTSVQKTQGPKFAAEMEAHVREYDVDIMNLQRVSKITGADQTANGL
;
A
#
# COMPACT_ATOMS: atom_id res chain seq x y z
N LEU A 1 -22.06 4.84 17.51
CA LEU A 1 -21.04 5.50 16.70
C LEU A 1 -19.92 4.53 16.26
N GLU A 2 -19.42 3.73 17.21
CA GLU A 2 -18.42 2.71 16.91
C GLU A 2 -18.92 1.67 15.93
N GLU A 3 -20.17 1.27 16.03
CA GLU A 3 -20.80 0.32 15.11
C GLU A 3 -20.88 0.87 13.69
N ILE A 4 -21.17 2.17 13.57
CA ILE A 4 -21.23 2.83 12.26
C ILE A 4 -19.86 2.91 11.64
N VAL A 5 -18.83 3.25 12.42
CA VAL A 5 -17.45 3.34 11.96
C VAL A 5 -16.96 1.97 11.51
N ALA A 6 -17.20 0.93 12.32
CA ALA A 6 -16.80 -0.44 11.97
C ALA A 6 -17.50 -0.92 10.69
N LYS A 7 -18.76 -0.57 10.51
CA LYS A 7 -19.52 -0.93 9.32
C LYS A 7 -19.02 -0.21 8.08
N LEU A 8 -18.63 1.05 8.20
CA LEU A 8 -18.01 1.82 7.11
C LEU A 8 -16.66 1.22 6.71
N ASP A 9 -15.84 0.86 7.69
CA ASP A 9 -14.54 0.22 7.44
C ASP A 9 -14.72 -1.12 6.73
N THR A 10 -15.70 -1.92 7.15
CA THR A 10 -16.01 -3.20 6.52
C THR A 10 -16.46 -3.00 5.07
N ASN A 11 -17.33 -2.03 4.82
CA ASN A 11 -17.79 -1.71 3.47
C ASN A 11 -16.64 -1.26 2.59
N SER A 12 -15.73 -0.47 3.13
CA SER A 12 -14.54 0.01 2.42
C SER A 12 -13.63 -1.16 2.03
N ALA A 13 -13.40 -2.09 2.98
CA ALA A 13 -12.58 -3.27 2.73
C ALA A 13 -13.20 -4.19 1.67
N GLU A 14 -14.51 -4.41 1.74
CA GLU A 14 -15.25 -5.20 0.76
C GLU A 14 -15.20 -4.57 -0.63
N LYS A 15 -15.34 -3.25 -0.69
CA LYS A 15 -15.29 -2.50 -1.94
C LYS A 15 -13.91 -2.57 -2.57
N ASP A 16 -12.85 -2.43 -1.77
CA ASP A 16 -11.48 -2.54 -2.23
C ASP A 16 -11.17 -3.96 -2.69
N ALA A 17 -11.66 -4.98 -1.99
CA ALA A 17 -11.50 -6.37 -2.38
C ALA A 17 -12.21 -6.66 -3.70
N ALA A 18 -13.42 -6.14 -3.89
CA ALA A 18 -14.16 -6.29 -5.13
C ALA A 18 -13.43 -5.63 -6.29
N ALA A 19 -12.88 -4.44 -6.07
CA ALA A 19 -12.09 -3.74 -7.07
C ALA A 19 -10.84 -4.53 -7.45
N LEU A 20 -10.16 -5.10 -6.47
CA LEU A 20 -8.99 -5.94 -6.70
C LEU A 20 -9.33 -7.19 -7.52
N ASN A 21 -10.43 -7.86 -7.17
CA ASN A 21 -10.86 -9.06 -7.85
C ASN A 21 -11.32 -8.78 -9.29
N ALA A 22 -11.79 -7.59 -9.57
CA ALA A 22 -12.24 -7.19 -10.89
C ALA A 22 -11.11 -6.76 -11.82
N LYS A 23 -9.91 -6.56 -11.29
CA LYS A 23 -8.75 -6.11 -12.08
C LYS A 23 -7.96 -7.29 -12.61
N ASP A 24 -7.33 -7.06 -13.75
CA ASP A 24 -6.32 -7.98 -14.27
C ASP A 24 -5.12 -8.01 -13.33
N ALA A 25 -4.32 -9.05 -13.44
CA ALA A 25 -3.13 -9.21 -12.63
C ALA A 25 -2.17 -8.04 -12.82
N PHE A 26 -1.56 -7.60 -11.73
CA PHE A 26 -0.51 -6.60 -11.79
C PHE A 26 0.83 -7.23 -12.21
N ASP A 27 1.65 -6.45 -12.88
CA ASP A 27 3.03 -6.86 -13.17
C ASP A 27 3.89 -6.79 -11.91
N VAL A 28 3.63 -5.77 -11.08
CA VAL A 28 4.25 -5.62 -9.76
C VAL A 28 3.15 -5.36 -8.75
N LEU A 29 3.07 -6.21 -7.75
CA LEU A 29 2.16 -6.02 -6.62
C LEU A 29 2.98 -5.86 -5.36
N VAL A 30 2.93 -4.66 -4.79
CA VAL A 30 3.66 -4.33 -3.57
C VAL A 30 2.80 -4.71 -2.36
N ILE A 31 3.37 -5.48 -1.46
CA ILE A 31 2.70 -5.87 -0.21
C ILE A 31 3.26 -5.02 0.92
N GLY A 32 2.43 -4.13 1.41
CA GLY A 32 2.81 -3.20 2.47
C GLY A 32 2.82 -1.75 2.01
N GLY A 33 2.25 -0.86 2.82
CA GLY A 33 2.06 0.55 2.51
C GLY A 33 2.96 1.50 3.27
N GLY A 34 4.09 1.02 3.80
CA GLY A 34 5.07 1.86 4.46
C GLY A 34 6.01 2.56 3.47
N PRO A 35 7.09 3.21 3.95
CA PRO A 35 8.01 3.94 3.09
C PRO A 35 8.65 3.07 2.00
N ALA A 36 9.03 1.84 2.33
CA ALA A 36 9.63 0.93 1.36
C ALA A 36 8.64 0.57 0.25
N GLY A 37 7.41 0.24 0.62
CA GLY A 37 6.36 -0.11 -0.34
C GLY A 37 6.00 1.07 -1.24
N ALA A 38 5.83 2.25 -0.65
CA ALA A 38 5.54 3.47 -1.41
C ALA A 38 6.65 3.76 -2.42
N THR A 39 7.90 3.66 -2.00
CA THR A 39 9.06 3.88 -2.86
C THR A 39 9.11 2.86 -4.00
N ALA A 40 8.93 1.59 -3.70
CA ALA A 40 8.93 0.54 -4.71
C ALA A 40 7.84 0.79 -5.76
N ALA A 41 6.64 1.15 -5.32
CA ALA A 41 5.52 1.42 -6.22
C ALA A 41 5.79 2.62 -7.12
N ILE A 42 6.33 3.70 -6.57
CA ILE A 42 6.67 4.89 -7.36
C ILE A 42 7.69 4.55 -8.44
N TYR A 43 8.75 3.84 -8.08
CA TYR A 43 9.78 3.48 -9.05
C TYR A 43 9.24 2.55 -10.14
N ALA A 44 8.41 1.59 -9.79
CA ALA A 44 7.79 0.69 -10.77
C ALA A 44 6.86 1.47 -11.71
N ALA A 45 6.01 2.32 -11.14
CA ALA A 45 5.06 3.12 -11.92
C ALA A 45 5.75 4.09 -12.87
N ARG A 46 6.86 4.67 -12.45
CA ARG A 46 7.64 5.58 -13.31
C ARG A 46 8.20 4.90 -14.54
N LYS A 47 8.36 3.59 -14.50
CA LYS A 47 8.81 2.80 -15.65
C LYS A 47 7.64 2.32 -16.51
N GLY A 48 6.42 2.73 -16.21
CA GLY A 48 5.23 2.33 -16.95
C GLY A 48 4.75 0.91 -16.62
N ILE A 49 5.20 0.36 -15.51
CA ILE A 49 4.81 -0.99 -15.07
C ILE A 49 3.46 -0.92 -14.39
N ASN A 50 2.56 -1.84 -14.73
CA ASN A 50 1.25 -1.95 -14.10
C ASN A 50 1.44 -2.36 -12.63
N THR A 51 1.21 -1.43 -11.71
CA THR A 51 1.60 -1.56 -10.31
C THR A 51 0.41 -1.38 -9.38
N GLY A 52 0.34 -2.22 -8.35
CA GLY A 52 -0.62 -2.08 -7.26
C GLY A 52 0.07 -2.17 -5.90
N ILE A 53 -0.59 -1.64 -4.89
CA ILE A 53 -0.19 -1.78 -3.48
C ILE A 53 -1.35 -2.38 -2.71
N VAL A 54 -1.05 -3.40 -1.92
CA VAL A 54 -2.00 -3.99 -0.96
C VAL A 54 -1.49 -3.70 0.43
N ALA A 55 -2.31 -3.12 1.28
CA ALA A 55 -1.93 -2.78 2.64
C ALA A 55 -3.11 -2.90 3.60
N GLU A 56 -2.83 -3.27 4.84
CA GLU A 56 -3.84 -3.18 5.89
C GLU A 56 -4.13 -1.71 6.20
N ARG A 57 -3.07 -0.91 6.21
CA ARG A 57 -3.14 0.52 6.49
C ARG A 57 -1.97 1.20 5.78
N PHE A 58 -2.28 2.18 4.93
CA PHE A 58 -1.22 2.93 4.27
C PHE A 58 -0.42 3.73 5.31
N GLY A 59 0.90 3.72 5.19
CA GLY A 59 1.81 4.29 6.17
C GLY A 59 2.37 3.23 7.12
N GLY A 60 1.63 2.16 7.39
CA GLY A 60 2.08 1.08 8.26
C GLY A 60 2.47 1.57 9.64
N GLN A 61 3.61 1.12 10.14
CA GLN A 61 4.09 1.47 11.48
C GLN A 61 4.44 2.95 11.62
N VAL A 62 4.70 3.65 10.55
CA VAL A 62 4.97 5.10 10.57
C VAL A 62 3.80 5.86 11.17
N MET A 63 2.57 5.38 10.97
CA MET A 63 1.38 6.00 11.54
C MET A 63 1.39 6.05 13.06
N ASP A 64 2.11 5.14 13.71
CA ASP A 64 2.17 5.04 15.17
C ASP A 64 3.34 5.82 15.76
N THR A 65 4.14 6.46 14.93
CA THR A 65 5.31 7.23 15.35
C THR A 65 4.97 8.71 15.40
N MET A 66 5.29 9.36 16.54
CA MET A 66 5.00 10.79 16.70
C MET A 66 6.02 11.65 15.94
N ASP A 67 7.28 11.53 16.28
CA ASP A 67 8.33 12.33 15.68
C ASP A 67 9.28 11.46 14.86
N ILE A 68 9.56 11.90 13.64
CA ILE A 68 10.47 11.21 12.72
C ILE A 68 11.55 12.19 12.31
N GLU A 69 12.81 11.85 12.59
CA GLU A 69 13.97 12.69 12.30
C GLU A 69 15.06 11.94 11.53
N ASN A 70 14.80 10.67 11.19
CA ASN A 70 15.79 9.81 10.59
C ASN A 70 15.45 9.37 9.16
N PHE A 71 14.51 10.05 8.53
CA PHE A 71 14.22 9.80 7.11
C PHE A 71 15.01 10.82 6.27
N THR A 72 15.90 10.31 5.44
CA THR A 72 16.78 11.15 4.62
C THR A 72 15.97 12.14 3.79
N SER A 73 16.40 13.37 3.77
CA SER A 73 15.82 14.53 3.10
C SER A 73 14.61 15.15 3.82
N VAL A 74 14.09 14.49 4.84
CA VAL A 74 13.04 15.05 5.70
C VAL A 74 13.66 15.23 7.09
N GLN A 75 13.97 16.46 7.44
CA GLN A 75 14.68 16.75 8.70
C GLN A 75 13.85 16.40 9.91
N LYS A 76 12.57 16.74 9.87
CA LYS A 76 11.64 16.44 10.95
C LYS A 76 10.21 16.38 10.41
N THR A 77 9.47 15.36 10.82
CA THR A 77 8.06 15.23 10.51
C THR A 77 7.36 14.38 11.55
N GLN A 78 6.07 14.21 11.40
CA GLN A 78 5.27 13.35 12.26
C GLN A 78 4.72 12.19 11.44
N GLY A 79 4.51 11.03 12.08
CA GLY A 79 4.10 9.81 11.40
C GLY A 79 2.87 9.97 10.51
N PRO A 80 1.72 10.43 11.04
CA PRO A 80 0.52 10.59 10.21
C PRO A 80 0.70 11.57 9.05
N LYS A 81 1.38 12.68 9.29
CA LYS A 81 1.68 13.66 8.24
C LYS A 81 2.57 13.06 7.16
N PHE A 82 3.60 12.36 7.55
CA PHE A 82 4.52 11.70 6.64
C PHE A 82 3.81 10.64 5.81
N ALA A 83 2.96 9.84 6.44
CA ALA A 83 2.17 8.83 5.74
C ALA A 83 1.24 9.46 4.69
N ALA A 84 0.58 10.56 5.04
CA ALA A 84 -0.29 11.29 4.12
C ALA A 84 0.48 11.86 2.93
N GLU A 85 1.67 12.38 3.16
CA GLU A 85 2.54 12.90 2.10
C GLU A 85 3.01 11.78 1.17
N MET A 86 3.36 10.62 1.73
CA MET A 86 3.74 9.46 0.92
C MET A 86 2.58 8.96 0.07
N GLU A 87 1.39 8.87 0.64
CA GLU A 87 0.22 8.44 -0.09
C GLU A 87 -0.10 9.39 -1.24
N ALA A 88 -0.05 10.70 -0.97
CA ALA A 88 -0.25 11.71 -2.00
C ALA A 88 0.77 11.57 -3.12
N HIS A 89 2.02 11.28 -2.78
CA HIS A 89 3.09 11.09 -3.77
C HIS A 89 2.83 9.85 -4.65
N VAL A 90 2.44 8.75 -4.03
CA VAL A 90 2.09 7.54 -4.78
C VAL A 90 0.93 7.81 -5.74
N ARG A 91 -0.08 8.57 -5.30
CA ARG A 91 -1.26 8.88 -6.09
C ARG A 91 -0.99 9.82 -7.27
N GLU A 92 0.18 10.44 -7.33
CA GLU A 92 0.60 11.18 -8.53
C GLU A 92 0.85 10.25 -9.72
N TYR A 93 1.02 8.96 -9.46
CA TYR A 93 1.25 7.94 -10.48
C TYR A 93 0.04 7.01 -10.59
N ASP A 94 -0.04 6.27 -11.67
CA ASP A 94 -1.11 5.31 -11.89
C ASP A 94 -0.84 4.02 -11.11
N VAL A 95 -1.05 4.10 -9.80
CA VAL A 95 -0.89 2.97 -8.88
C VAL A 95 -2.22 2.70 -8.20
N ASP A 96 -2.67 1.46 -8.25
CA ASP A 96 -3.86 1.05 -7.52
C ASP A 96 -3.52 0.75 -6.07
N ILE A 97 -4.13 1.48 -5.15
CA ILE A 97 -3.92 1.31 -3.71
C ILE A 97 -5.14 0.62 -3.11
N MET A 98 -4.93 -0.59 -2.59
CA MET A 98 -5.97 -1.36 -1.92
C MET A 98 -5.70 -1.37 -0.42
N ASN A 99 -6.43 -0.56 0.31
CA ASN A 99 -6.36 -0.46 1.77
C ASN A 99 -7.26 -1.51 2.44
N LEU A 100 -7.03 -1.75 3.73
CA LEU A 100 -7.80 -2.64 4.57
C LEU A 100 -7.79 -4.09 4.05
N GLN A 101 -6.71 -4.45 3.36
CA GLN A 101 -6.51 -5.79 2.84
C GLN A 101 -5.26 -6.40 3.46
N ARG A 102 -5.39 -7.61 3.94
CA ARG A 102 -4.27 -8.36 4.50
C ARG A 102 -3.95 -9.53 3.59
N VAL A 103 -2.68 -9.61 3.16
CA VAL A 103 -2.21 -10.74 2.38
C VAL A 103 -2.04 -11.94 3.31
N SER A 104 -2.77 -13.01 3.04
CA SER A 104 -2.73 -14.22 3.85
C SER A 104 -1.72 -15.24 3.34
N LYS A 105 -1.46 -15.23 2.04
CA LYS A 105 -0.60 -16.25 1.44
C LYS A 105 -0.10 -15.79 0.06
N ILE A 106 1.14 -16.13 -0.24
CA ILE A 106 1.72 -16.02 -1.57
C ILE A 106 1.76 -17.42 -2.15
N THR A 107 1.09 -17.62 -3.29
CA THR A 107 1.01 -18.92 -3.95
C THR A 107 1.77 -18.89 -5.28
N GLY A 108 2.13 -20.07 -5.78
CA GLY A 108 2.83 -20.17 -7.05
C GLY A 108 4.35 -19.99 -6.95
N ALA A 109 4.86 -19.62 -5.78
CA ALA A 109 6.30 -19.43 -5.58
C ALA A 109 7.08 -20.73 -5.83
N ASP A 110 6.53 -21.86 -5.43
CA ASP A 110 7.16 -23.17 -5.66
C ASP A 110 7.22 -23.52 -7.15
N GLN A 111 6.22 -23.11 -7.90
CA GLN A 111 6.14 -23.33 -9.34
C GLN A 111 7.11 -22.39 -10.06
N THR A 112 7.23 -21.16 -9.60
CA THR A 112 8.16 -20.19 -10.16
C THR A 112 9.60 -20.49 -9.83
N ALA A 113 9.87 -21.22 -8.76
CA ALA A 113 11.22 -21.66 -8.41
C ALA A 113 11.87 -22.47 -9.53
N ASN A 114 11.09 -23.16 -10.32
CA ASN A 114 11.58 -23.89 -11.49
C ASN A 114 11.94 -22.98 -12.66
N GLY A 115 11.37 -21.79 -12.69
CA GLY A 115 11.62 -20.79 -13.71
C GLY A 115 12.57 -19.69 -13.27
N LEU A 116 12.83 -19.65 -11.99
CA LEU A 116 13.76 -18.71 -11.41
C LEU A 116 15.08 -19.38 -11.13
#